data_9879e6e4b6bc4e169268fd4600e70a69
#
_entry.id   9879e6e4b6bc4e169268fd4600e70a69
#
_cell.length_a   1.000
_cell.length_b   1.000
_cell.length_c   1.000
_cell.angle_alpha   90.00
_cell.angle_beta   90.00
_cell.angle_gamma   90.00
#
_symmetry.space_group_name_H-M   'P 1'
#
loop_
_entity.id
_entity.type
_entity.pdbx_description
1 polymer ?
#
loop_
_entity_poly.entity_id
_entity_poly.type
_entity_poly.pdbx_seq_one_letter_code
_entity_poly.pdbx_strand_id
1 'polypeptide(L)'
;MKSTPTEPLSKESLPKESIVIVWFKRDLRIHDHEPLTTAASLQNKGIKVLPLYVVEPDYWQLPDSSARHWRFISQSLAELNQALLSLGQGLWVEHSTVISVLQKLAAHFNIVGIYSHQESGNLWTYQRDKDVTIWCLKNKIKWHESEAYGVFRRFNDRDRWAYYWEKYMVREKSIAPVSLAKIESLKVYNDRPGFDLPALDLTVLERDENKHLQEGGRSRGSACFKSFLNERGKQYSFNMSSPLTAFRSCSRLSPHIAFGTLSLREIVQKLRKQAKTPHLEDSWKRSLRSFDSRLHWHCHFIQKLETEPLFETHNMLPVFDGLRENAFNEDYFEAWKSGNTGYPFIDACMRCLRHTGWLNFRMRAMLVSFSSYQLWLHWQRPAWHLAQCFTDYEPGIHYSQIQMQSGTTGINTLRIYNPVKQSQDQDPKGVFIKRWVPELSEYNDEYIHEPWTMPMAMQQQKGCIIGTSYPQPIVEHVAALREARAKFTAFKQHHPEFWQQAQALNAKHGSRKRKAKSKTKGTNKKIANTRTDIDQLSLFQPI
;
A
#
# COMPACT_ATOMS: atom_id res chain seq x y z
N MET A 1 69.31 -44.58 -4.38
CA MET A 1 68.72 -43.32 -3.93
C MET A 1 67.22 -43.36 -4.20
N LYS A 2 66.43 -43.54 -3.13
CA LYS A 2 64.95 -43.56 -3.22
C LYS A 2 64.48 -42.14 -3.01
N SER A 3 63.82 -41.56 -4.00
CA SER A 3 63.15 -40.26 -3.94
C SER A 3 61.84 -40.42 -3.14
N THR A 4 61.73 -39.74 -2.00
CA THR A 4 60.54 -39.56 -1.20
C THR A 4 59.53 -38.70 -1.94
N PRO A 5 58.23 -39.05 -2.00
CA PRO A 5 57.20 -38.19 -2.56
C PRO A 5 56.90 -37.09 -1.55
N THR A 6 57.03 -35.82 -1.96
CA THR A 6 56.54 -34.63 -1.24
C THR A 6 55.00 -34.68 -1.27
N GLU A 7 54.39 -34.85 -0.11
CA GLU A 7 52.94 -34.65 0.09
C GLU A 7 52.56 -33.21 -0.32
N PRO A 8 51.45 -33.00 -1.01
CA PRO A 8 50.97 -31.63 -1.31
C PRO A 8 50.48 -31.02 0.01
N LEU A 9 51.07 -29.88 0.38
CA LEU A 9 50.59 -29.03 1.45
C LEU A 9 49.11 -28.80 1.31
N SER A 10 48.32 -29.26 2.28
CA SER A 10 46.92 -28.96 2.44
C SER A 10 46.76 -27.41 2.42
N LYS A 11 46.00 -26.90 1.47
CA LYS A 11 45.56 -25.49 1.46
C LYS A 11 44.71 -25.31 2.74
N GLU A 12 45.32 -24.90 3.84
CA GLU A 12 44.59 -24.38 4.99
C GLU A 12 43.74 -23.22 4.48
N SER A 13 42.42 -23.42 4.45
CA SER A 13 41.48 -22.36 4.09
C SER A 13 41.60 -21.27 5.14
N LEU A 14 42.02 -20.08 4.72
CA LEU A 14 42.01 -18.89 5.59
C LEU A 14 40.66 -18.79 6.32
N PRO A 15 40.66 -18.43 7.60
CA PRO A 15 39.44 -18.31 8.39
C PRO A 15 38.49 -17.34 7.71
N LYS A 16 37.24 -17.79 7.48
CA LYS A 16 36.20 -16.95 6.83
C LYS A 16 35.96 -15.69 7.67
N GLU A 17 35.89 -14.55 6.99
CA GLU A 17 35.52 -13.29 7.63
C GLU A 17 34.09 -13.37 8.22
N SER A 18 33.94 -12.90 9.47
CA SER A 18 32.65 -12.94 10.17
C SER A 18 31.78 -11.73 9.81
N ILE A 19 30.58 -11.99 9.34
CA ILE A 19 29.61 -10.95 8.95
C ILE A 19 28.25 -11.18 9.60
N VAL A 20 27.50 -10.08 9.76
CA VAL A 20 26.06 -10.07 9.94
C VAL A 20 25.41 -9.44 8.72
N ILE A 21 24.31 -10.02 8.28
CA ILE A 21 23.54 -9.53 7.14
C ILE A 21 22.43 -8.63 7.66
N VAL A 22 22.31 -7.40 7.15
CA VAL A 22 21.13 -6.56 7.28
C VAL A 22 20.34 -6.65 5.98
N TRP A 23 19.28 -7.45 6.00
CA TRP A 23 18.46 -7.70 4.82
C TRP A 23 17.35 -6.66 4.72
N PHE A 24 17.54 -5.68 3.82
CA PHE A 24 16.53 -4.68 3.47
C PHE A 24 15.45 -5.28 2.58
N LYS A 25 14.20 -4.94 2.86
CA LYS A 25 13.03 -5.36 2.11
C LYS A 25 12.15 -4.15 1.75
N ARG A 26 11.14 -3.85 2.55
CA ARG A 26 10.27 -2.67 2.42
C ARG A 26 10.57 -1.63 3.51
N ASP A 27 11.84 -1.38 3.76
CA ASP A 27 12.35 -0.53 4.84
C ASP A 27 13.58 0.29 4.40
N LEU A 28 13.48 0.88 3.18
CA LEU A 28 14.57 1.48 2.41
C LEU A 28 15.08 2.80 3.02
N ARG A 29 15.65 2.73 4.24
CA ARG A 29 16.18 3.86 5.01
C ARG A 29 17.25 3.41 6.00
N ILE A 30 18.09 4.38 6.46
CA ILE A 30 19.03 4.15 7.57
C ILE A 30 18.53 4.74 8.91
N HIS A 31 17.56 5.66 8.86
CA HIS A 31 17.00 6.32 10.05
C HIS A 31 15.83 5.51 10.63
N ASP A 32 15.78 5.39 11.95
CA ASP A 32 14.77 4.57 12.64
C ASP A 32 14.73 3.16 12.06
N HIS A 33 15.92 2.56 11.90
CA HIS A 33 16.13 1.23 11.34
C HIS A 33 16.79 0.32 12.36
N GLU A 34 16.00 -0.28 13.25
CA GLU A 34 16.47 -1.08 14.37
C GLU A 34 17.38 -2.24 13.95
N PRO A 35 17.10 -3.01 12.88
CA PRO A 35 18.01 -4.06 12.41
C PRO A 35 19.42 -3.56 12.09
N LEU A 36 19.54 -2.40 11.42
CA LEU A 36 20.84 -1.81 11.09
C LEU A 36 21.59 -1.33 12.33
N THR A 37 20.88 -0.66 13.24
CA THR A 37 21.46 -0.17 14.50
C THR A 37 21.97 -1.33 15.36
N THR A 38 21.17 -2.38 15.48
CA THR A 38 21.52 -3.58 16.27
C THR A 38 22.68 -4.34 15.63
N ALA A 39 22.67 -4.55 14.34
CA ALA A 39 23.76 -5.21 13.63
C ALA A 39 25.07 -4.42 13.74
N ALA A 40 25.01 -3.10 13.60
CA ALA A 40 26.19 -2.23 13.70
C ALA A 40 26.86 -2.27 15.10
N SER A 41 26.11 -2.52 16.16
CA SER A 41 26.67 -2.66 17.51
C SER A 41 27.61 -3.87 17.66
N LEU A 42 27.53 -4.83 16.75
CA LEU A 42 28.38 -6.04 16.77
C LEU A 42 29.79 -5.77 16.19
N GLN A 43 30.02 -4.61 15.58
CA GLN A 43 31.34 -4.25 15.05
C GLN A 43 32.43 -4.14 16.13
N ASN A 44 32.05 -3.82 17.36
CA ASN A 44 32.96 -3.82 18.52
C ASN A 44 33.51 -5.23 18.84
N LYS A 45 32.91 -6.30 18.27
CA LYS A 45 33.37 -7.68 18.37
C LYS A 45 34.09 -8.16 17.09
N GLY A 46 34.45 -7.25 16.19
CA GLY A 46 35.13 -7.57 14.93
C GLY A 46 34.19 -8.14 13.84
N ILE A 47 32.86 -8.11 14.06
CA ILE A 47 31.86 -8.62 13.11
C ILE A 47 31.44 -7.47 12.18
N LYS A 48 31.57 -7.65 10.87
CA LYS A 48 31.23 -6.62 9.90
C LYS A 48 29.77 -6.72 9.44
N VAL A 49 29.20 -5.61 9.03
CA VAL A 49 27.78 -5.53 8.59
C VAL A 49 27.73 -5.52 7.06
N LEU A 50 27.00 -6.48 6.49
CA LEU A 50 26.65 -6.52 5.07
C LEU A 50 25.21 -6.03 4.88
N PRO A 51 25.00 -4.78 4.41
CA PRO A 51 23.69 -4.34 3.95
C PRO A 51 23.36 -5.08 2.63
N LEU A 52 22.24 -5.81 2.61
CA LEU A 52 21.83 -6.66 1.48
C LEU A 52 20.42 -6.29 1.02
N TYR A 53 20.25 -6.17 -0.31
CA TYR A 53 18.95 -6.16 -0.96
C TYR A 53 18.92 -7.25 -2.03
N VAL A 54 17.86 -8.05 -2.08
CA VAL A 54 17.71 -9.11 -3.08
C VAL A 54 16.55 -8.76 -4.01
N VAL A 55 16.84 -8.69 -5.30
CA VAL A 55 15.85 -8.55 -6.36
C VAL A 55 15.44 -9.95 -6.77
N GLU A 56 14.28 -10.39 -6.33
CA GLU A 56 13.81 -11.76 -6.52
C GLU A 56 12.95 -11.86 -7.79
N PRO A 57 13.38 -12.61 -8.84
CA PRO A 57 12.69 -12.63 -10.12
C PRO A 57 11.22 -13.03 -10.03
N ASP A 58 10.92 -14.08 -9.26
CA ASP A 58 9.55 -14.62 -9.13
C ASP A 58 8.58 -13.61 -8.50
N TYR A 59 9.05 -12.79 -7.55
CA TYR A 59 8.25 -11.70 -6.98
C TYR A 59 7.79 -10.70 -8.06
N TRP A 60 8.68 -10.39 -8.99
CA TRP A 60 8.41 -9.42 -10.04
C TRP A 60 7.52 -9.94 -11.17
N GLN A 61 7.30 -11.25 -11.25
CA GLN A 61 6.34 -11.88 -12.16
C GLN A 61 4.92 -11.98 -11.59
N LEU A 62 4.70 -11.57 -10.33
CA LEU A 62 3.38 -11.60 -9.72
C LEU A 62 2.41 -10.63 -10.42
N PRO A 63 1.11 -10.98 -10.50
CA PRO A 63 0.12 -10.17 -11.22
C PRO A 63 -0.16 -8.80 -10.58
N ASP A 64 0.28 -8.57 -9.36
CA ASP A 64 0.17 -7.31 -8.62
C ASP A 64 1.45 -6.45 -8.66
N SER A 65 2.50 -6.92 -9.35
CA SER A 65 3.76 -6.20 -9.55
C SER A 65 3.75 -5.36 -10.85
N SER A 66 4.54 -4.28 -10.89
CA SER A 66 4.65 -3.43 -12.09
C SER A 66 5.95 -2.63 -12.14
N ALA A 67 6.27 -2.13 -13.35
CA ALA A 67 7.45 -1.30 -13.60
C ALA A 67 7.49 -0.03 -12.73
N ARG A 68 6.34 0.58 -12.39
CA ARG A 68 6.29 1.78 -11.53
C ARG A 68 6.69 1.51 -10.09
N HIS A 69 6.42 0.28 -9.57
CA HIS A 69 6.92 -0.13 -8.26
C HIS A 69 8.44 -0.24 -8.29
N TRP A 70 8.99 -0.91 -9.31
CA TRP A 70 10.43 -1.03 -9.47
C TRP A 70 11.11 0.32 -9.64
N ARG A 71 10.54 1.22 -10.44
CA ARG A 71 11.04 2.59 -10.58
C ARG A 71 11.15 3.31 -9.22
N PHE A 72 10.12 3.25 -8.39
CA PHE A 72 10.15 3.87 -7.07
C PHE A 72 11.16 3.22 -6.14
N ILE A 73 11.25 1.89 -6.16
CA ILE A 73 12.21 1.11 -5.37
C ILE A 73 13.63 1.39 -5.83
N SER A 74 13.92 1.34 -7.13
CA SER A 74 15.27 1.56 -7.66
C SER A 74 15.82 2.95 -7.32
N GLN A 75 14.99 3.99 -7.42
CA GLN A 75 15.35 5.34 -6.95
C GLN A 75 15.62 5.38 -5.44
N SER A 76 14.82 4.65 -4.67
CA SER A 76 14.99 4.57 -3.21
C SER A 76 16.26 3.79 -2.81
N LEU A 77 16.59 2.72 -3.54
CA LEU A 77 17.81 1.94 -3.35
C LEU A 77 19.05 2.76 -3.69
N ALA A 78 19.00 3.57 -4.74
CA ALA A 78 20.12 4.45 -5.12
C ALA A 78 20.44 5.46 -3.99
N GLU A 79 19.42 6.11 -3.41
CA GLU A 79 19.60 7.03 -2.29
C GLU A 79 20.05 6.29 -1.02
N LEU A 80 19.48 5.10 -0.73
CA LEU A 80 19.89 4.26 0.39
C LEU A 80 21.36 3.86 0.27
N ASN A 81 21.81 3.46 -0.92
CA ASN A 81 23.21 3.11 -1.17
C ASN A 81 24.15 4.29 -0.88
N GLN A 82 23.80 5.50 -1.33
CA GLN A 82 24.59 6.71 -1.02
C GLN A 82 24.65 6.96 0.49
N ALA A 83 23.54 6.80 1.19
CA ALA A 83 23.51 6.96 2.65
C ALA A 83 24.37 5.89 3.37
N LEU A 84 24.35 4.63 2.90
CA LEU A 84 25.19 3.56 3.47
C LEU A 84 26.67 3.75 3.14
N LEU A 85 27.01 4.19 1.92
CA LEU A 85 28.39 4.52 1.55
C LEU A 85 28.97 5.63 2.42
N SER A 86 28.15 6.63 2.80
CA SER A 86 28.60 7.67 3.74
C SER A 86 28.92 7.15 5.14
N LEU A 87 28.41 5.97 5.49
CA LEU A 87 28.76 5.25 6.73
C LEU A 87 30.00 4.35 6.57
N GLY A 88 30.45 4.09 5.34
CA GLY A 88 31.66 3.29 5.05
C GLY A 88 31.40 1.96 4.34
N GLN A 89 30.17 1.45 4.30
CA GLN A 89 29.82 0.19 3.62
C GLN A 89 28.56 0.38 2.77
N GLY A 90 28.69 0.20 1.45
CA GLY A 90 27.56 0.32 0.51
C GLY A 90 26.57 -0.84 0.57
N LEU A 91 25.43 -0.65 -0.08
CA LEU A 91 24.39 -1.67 -0.25
C LEU A 91 24.88 -2.72 -1.26
N TRP A 92 24.79 -3.98 -0.89
CA TRP A 92 25.00 -5.12 -1.79
C TRP A 92 23.67 -5.55 -2.40
N VAL A 93 23.60 -5.58 -3.73
CA VAL A 93 22.38 -5.97 -4.46
C VAL A 93 22.64 -7.25 -5.25
N GLU A 94 21.76 -8.24 -5.10
CA GLU A 94 21.78 -9.49 -5.83
C GLU A 94 20.47 -9.69 -6.60
N HIS A 95 20.55 -10.19 -7.83
CA HIS A 95 19.41 -10.58 -8.66
C HIS A 95 19.31 -12.10 -8.67
N SER A 96 18.60 -12.66 -7.70
CA SER A 96 18.46 -14.12 -7.49
C SER A 96 17.36 -14.37 -6.44
N THR A 97 17.15 -15.62 -6.05
CA THR A 97 16.37 -15.93 -4.84
C THR A 97 17.19 -15.65 -3.60
N VAL A 98 16.56 -15.20 -2.52
CA VAL A 98 17.26 -14.91 -1.26
C VAL A 98 17.98 -16.15 -0.72
N ILE A 99 17.42 -17.36 -0.87
CA ILE A 99 18.05 -18.62 -0.43
C ILE A 99 19.37 -18.85 -1.19
N SER A 100 19.38 -18.69 -2.51
CA SER A 100 20.60 -18.83 -3.31
C SER A 100 21.68 -17.82 -2.89
N VAL A 101 21.27 -16.57 -2.60
CA VAL A 101 22.20 -15.54 -2.13
C VAL A 101 22.78 -15.92 -0.77
N LEU A 102 21.95 -16.35 0.16
CA LEU A 102 22.40 -16.77 1.49
C LEU A 102 23.34 -17.98 1.43
N GLN A 103 23.07 -18.95 0.55
CA GLN A 103 23.96 -20.10 0.31
C GLN A 103 25.32 -19.68 -0.22
N LYS A 104 25.37 -18.81 -1.22
CA LYS A 104 26.61 -18.25 -1.77
C LYS A 104 27.41 -17.50 -0.70
N LEU A 105 26.73 -16.63 0.09
CA LEU A 105 27.39 -15.88 1.15
C LEU A 105 27.95 -16.83 2.24
N ALA A 106 27.21 -17.85 2.65
CA ALA A 106 27.66 -18.85 3.62
C ALA A 106 28.87 -19.68 3.14
N ALA A 107 29.03 -19.85 1.82
CA ALA A 107 30.22 -20.50 1.25
C ALA A 107 31.50 -19.67 1.45
N HIS A 108 31.39 -18.33 1.47
CA HIS A 108 32.55 -17.40 1.52
C HIS A 108 32.76 -16.77 2.89
N PHE A 109 31.68 -16.55 3.66
CA PHE A 109 31.70 -15.86 4.95
C PHE A 109 31.20 -16.75 6.08
N ASN A 110 31.60 -16.40 7.30
CA ASN A 110 30.96 -16.88 8.51
C ASN A 110 29.78 -15.96 8.85
N ILE A 111 28.55 -16.37 8.52
CA ILE A 111 27.34 -15.58 8.78
C ILE A 111 26.95 -15.76 10.25
N VAL A 112 27.19 -14.77 11.09
CA VAL A 112 26.88 -14.79 12.54
C VAL A 112 25.37 -14.62 12.78
N GLY A 113 24.66 -13.90 11.90
CA GLY A 113 23.22 -13.70 11.99
C GLY A 113 22.68 -12.86 10.85
N ILE A 114 21.34 -12.90 10.71
CA ILE A 114 20.58 -12.08 9.77
C ILE A 114 19.68 -11.15 10.57
N TYR A 115 19.61 -9.89 10.19
CA TYR A 115 18.79 -8.86 10.81
C TYR A 115 17.90 -8.21 9.76
N SER A 116 16.58 -8.13 10.01
CA SER A 116 15.64 -7.46 9.14
C SER A 116 14.44 -6.93 9.92
N HIS A 117 13.66 -6.03 9.32
CA HIS A 117 12.31 -5.82 9.82
C HIS A 117 11.39 -6.96 9.40
N GLN A 118 10.34 -7.20 10.20
CA GLN A 118 9.20 -8.03 9.79
C GLN A 118 8.56 -7.41 8.55
N GLU A 119 8.13 -8.25 7.62
CA GLU A 119 7.37 -7.84 6.45
C GLU A 119 5.99 -8.48 6.50
N SER A 120 4.95 -7.64 6.35
CA SER A 120 3.56 -8.06 6.21
C SER A 120 3.14 -7.82 4.77
N GLY A 121 3.77 -8.54 3.85
CA GLY A 121 3.56 -8.43 2.41
C GLY A 121 2.46 -9.36 1.89
N ASN A 122 2.59 -9.80 0.63
CA ASN A 122 1.69 -10.76 0.00
C ASN A 122 2.05 -12.22 0.37
N LEU A 123 1.25 -13.18 -0.10
CA LEU A 123 1.46 -14.61 0.17
C LEU A 123 2.82 -15.11 -0.30
N TRP A 124 3.34 -14.58 -1.41
CA TRP A 124 4.65 -14.95 -1.91
C TRP A 124 5.75 -14.56 -0.91
N THR A 125 5.74 -13.31 -0.41
CA THR A 125 6.72 -12.86 0.59
C THR A 125 6.57 -13.61 1.91
N TYR A 126 5.36 -13.96 2.28
CA TYR A 126 5.08 -14.78 3.46
C TYR A 126 5.68 -16.19 3.33
N GLN A 127 5.55 -16.84 2.17
CA GLN A 127 6.18 -18.14 1.91
C GLN A 127 7.70 -18.04 1.86
N ARG A 128 8.25 -17.04 1.19
CA ARG A 128 9.68 -16.75 1.17
C ARG A 128 10.27 -16.64 2.59
N ASP A 129 9.61 -15.90 3.48
CA ASP A 129 10.09 -15.72 4.85
C ASP A 129 10.05 -17.05 5.64
N LYS A 130 9.10 -17.95 5.36
CA LYS A 130 9.11 -19.31 5.91
C LYS A 130 10.31 -20.11 5.42
N ASP A 131 10.60 -20.05 4.12
CA ASP A 131 11.72 -20.77 3.52
C ASP A 131 13.06 -20.29 4.08
N VAL A 132 13.21 -18.96 4.25
CA VAL A 132 14.38 -18.38 4.94
C VAL A 132 14.49 -18.86 6.38
N THR A 133 13.37 -18.96 7.11
CA THR A 133 13.37 -19.50 8.48
C THR A 133 13.87 -20.94 8.52
N ILE A 134 13.39 -21.79 7.60
CA ILE A 134 13.83 -23.19 7.49
C ILE A 134 15.33 -23.26 7.15
N TRP A 135 15.79 -22.44 6.18
CA TRP A 135 17.20 -22.37 5.82
C TRP A 135 18.07 -21.93 7.01
N CYS A 136 17.67 -20.92 7.75
CA CYS A 136 18.37 -20.43 8.93
C CYS A 136 18.49 -21.50 10.02
N LEU A 137 17.42 -22.24 10.31
CA LEU A 137 17.42 -23.35 11.28
C LEU A 137 18.38 -24.46 10.85
N LYS A 138 18.35 -24.86 9.58
CA LYS A 138 19.22 -25.90 9.02
C LYS A 138 20.71 -25.51 9.12
N ASN A 139 21.03 -24.24 8.92
CA ASN A 139 22.41 -23.74 8.96
C ASN A 139 22.84 -23.20 10.33
N LYS A 140 21.99 -23.30 11.36
CA LYS A 140 22.24 -22.80 12.73
C LYS A 140 22.53 -21.31 12.77
N ILE A 141 21.97 -20.53 11.84
CA ILE A 141 22.07 -19.08 11.76
C ILE A 141 20.83 -18.47 12.40
N LYS A 142 21.03 -17.49 13.29
CA LYS A 142 19.91 -16.82 13.93
C LYS A 142 19.41 -15.67 13.05
N TRP A 143 18.11 -15.68 12.75
CA TRP A 143 17.43 -14.58 12.09
C TRP A 143 16.69 -13.72 13.13
N HIS A 144 17.08 -12.45 13.22
CA HIS A 144 16.50 -11.45 14.13
C HIS A 144 15.56 -10.54 13.33
N GLU A 145 14.29 -10.57 13.65
CA GLU A 145 13.29 -9.71 13.04
C GLU A 145 12.80 -8.66 14.04
N SER A 146 12.95 -7.38 13.68
CA SER A 146 12.40 -6.25 14.43
C SER A 146 10.97 -5.93 13.96
N GLU A 147 10.13 -5.44 14.88
CA GLU A 147 8.78 -5.00 14.57
C GLU A 147 8.77 -3.85 13.55
N ALA A 148 7.82 -3.87 12.61
CA ALA A 148 7.59 -2.80 11.65
C ALA A 148 6.17 -2.24 11.74
N TYR A 149 5.99 -0.94 11.56
CA TYR A 149 4.70 -0.25 11.42
C TYR A 149 3.71 -0.36 12.60
N GLY A 150 4.03 -1.02 13.71
CA GLY A 150 3.04 -1.34 14.76
C GLY A 150 2.03 -2.39 14.30
N VAL A 151 2.50 -3.32 13.47
CA VAL A 151 1.86 -4.58 13.10
C VAL A 151 2.58 -5.69 13.83
N PHE A 152 1.84 -6.64 14.41
CA PHE A 152 2.40 -7.61 15.32
C PHE A 152 2.13 -9.03 14.82
N ARG A 153 3.17 -9.83 14.67
CA ARG A 153 3.04 -11.25 14.29
C ARG A 153 2.42 -12.07 15.41
N ARG A 154 1.60 -13.07 15.04
CA ARG A 154 0.91 -13.98 16.00
C ARG A 154 0.08 -13.24 17.04
N PHE A 155 -0.48 -12.10 16.66
CA PHE A 155 -1.25 -11.26 17.55
C PHE A 155 -2.71 -11.73 17.63
N ASN A 156 -3.13 -12.22 18.82
CA ASN A 156 -4.47 -12.79 19.04
C ASN A 156 -5.40 -11.88 19.86
N ASP A 157 -4.89 -10.78 20.41
CA ASP A 157 -5.67 -9.85 21.24
C ASP A 157 -6.06 -8.59 20.45
N ARG A 158 -7.09 -8.74 19.62
CA ARG A 158 -7.60 -7.65 18.78
C ARG A 158 -7.99 -6.41 19.58
N ASP A 159 -8.47 -6.59 20.82
CA ASP A 159 -8.98 -5.51 21.66
C ASP A 159 -7.89 -4.60 22.17
N ARG A 160 -6.72 -5.15 22.42
CA ARG A 160 -5.55 -4.42 22.89
C ARG A 160 -4.63 -3.95 21.77
N TRP A 161 -4.95 -4.23 20.51
CA TRP A 161 -4.08 -3.85 19.39
C TRP A 161 -3.79 -2.34 19.37
N ALA A 162 -4.80 -1.49 19.57
CA ALA A 162 -4.63 -0.04 19.59
C ALA A 162 -3.68 0.43 20.71
N TYR A 163 -3.72 -0.24 21.86
CA TYR A 163 -2.80 0.02 22.98
C TYR A 163 -1.35 -0.33 22.60
N TYR A 164 -1.11 -1.50 21.97
CA TYR A 164 0.22 -1.89 21.55
C TYR A 164 0.75 -1.03 20.42
N TRP A 165 -0.13 -0.65 19.48
CA TRP A 165 0.21 0.30 18.42
C TRP A 165 0.67 1.65 19.01
N GLU A 166 -0.07 2.21 19.96
CA GLU A 166 0.30 3.45 20.63
C GLU A 166 1.64 3.31 21.37
N LYS A 167 1.81 2.21 22.11
CA LYS A 167 3.06 1.89 22.79
C LYS A 167 4.25 1.82 21.82
N TYR A 168 4.04 1.24 20.63
CA TYR A 168 5.06 1.20 19.59
C TYR A 168 5.38 2.60 19.03
N MET A 169 4.38 3.42 18.76
CA MET A 169 4.56 4.75 18.14
C MET A 169 5.26 5.77 19.06
N VAL A 170 5.18 5.60 20.38
CA VAL A 170 5.87 6.49 21.32
C VAL A 170 7.29 6.05 21.68
N ARG A 171 7.72 4.84 21.29
CA ARG A 171 9.10 4.39 21.53
C ARG A 171 10.12 5.35 20.91
N GLU A 172 11.28 5.45 21.48
CA GLU A 172 12.40 6.17 20.87
C GLU A 172 12.75 5.57 19.51
N LYS A 173 13.16 6.43 18.59
CA LYS A 173 13.62 6.02 17.27
C LYS A 173 15.02 5.46 17.36
N SER A 174 15.28 4.40 16.62
CA SER A 174 16.63 3.85 16.47
C SER A 174 17.54 4.89 15.79
N ILE A 175 18.70 5.11 16.40
CA ILE A 175 19.70 6.03 15.88
C ILE A 175 20.50 5.31 14.79
N ALA A 176 20.69 5.96 13.64
CA ALA A 176 21.57 5.41 12.60
C ALA A 176 23.00 5.22 13.14
N PRO A 177 23.70 4.15 12.74
CA PRO A 177 25.10 3.97 13.15
C PRO A 177 25.98 5.12 12.64
N VAL A 178 27.05 5.41 13.35
CA VAL A 178 28.01 6.46 12.97
C VAL A 178 28.87 6.01 11.79
N SER A 179 29.25 4.72 11.76
CA SER A 179 30.07 4.14 10.70
C SER A 179 29.81 2.64 10.56
N LEU A 180 30.12 2.13 9.37
CA LEU A 180 30.13 0.70 9.06
C LEU A 180 31.52 0.33 8.53
N ALA A 181 32.12 -0.71 9.11
CA ALA A 181 33.41 -1.21 8.66
C ALA A 181 33.28 -1.88 7.28
N LYS A 182 34.15 -1.50 6.36
CA LYS A 182 34.17 -2.03 5.01
C LYS A 182 34.57 -3.51 4.98
N ILE A 183 33.87 -4.29 4.17
CA ILE A 183 34.15 -5.70 3.91
C ILE A 183 35.00 -5.79 2.64
N GLU A 184 36.33 -5.89 2.80
CA GLU A 184 37.25 -5.89 1.65
C GLU A 184 37.15 -7.18 0.82
N SER A 185 36.85 -8.32 1.45
CA SER A 185 36.72 -9.62 0.80
C SER A 185 35.50 -9.72 -0.14
N LEU A 186 34.55 -8.78 -0.11
CA LEU A 186 33.48 -8.71 -1.10
C LEU A 186 33.99 -8.53 -2.53
N LYS A 187 35.14 -7.85 -2.73
CA LYS A 187 35.77 -7.72 -4.06
C LYS A 187 36.20 -9.06 -4.65
N VAL A 188 36.62 -10.00 -3.81
CA VAL A 188 37.03 -11.35 -4.22
C VAL A 188 35.81 -12.25 -4.45
N TYR A 189 34.72 -11.98 -3.73
CA TYR A 189 33.47 -12.70 -3.87
C TYR A 189 32.79 -12.46 -5.22
N ASN A 190 32.85 -11.24 -5.74
CA ASN A 190 32.25 -10.87 -7.02
C ASN A 190 33.03 -9.70 -7.65
N ASP A 191 33.51 -9.87 -8.89
CA ASP A 191 34.19 -8.85 -9.68
C ASP A 191 33.30 -7.64 -10.04
N ARG A 192 31.97 -7.77 -9.80
CA ARG A 192 31.01 -6.71 -10.07
C ARG A 192 31.00 -5.66 -8.96
N PRO A 193 30.67 -4.39 -9.28
CA PRO A 193 30.29 -3.41 -8.26
C PRO A 193 29.18 -4.00 -7.38
N GLY A 194 29.29 -3.85 -6.06
CA GLY A 194 28.30 -4.38 -5.11
C GLY A 194 26.91 -3.75 -5.22
N PHE A 195 26.77 -2.68 -6.00
CA PHE A 195 25.52 -2.01 -6.28
C PHE A 195 25.30 -1.96 -7.80
N ASP A 196 24.50 -2.90 -8.28
CA ASP A 196 24.05 -2.97 -9.67
C ASP A 196 22.55 -3.31 -9.68
N LEU A 197 21.76 -2.42 -10.26
CA LEU A 197 20.32 -2.60 -10.34
C LEU A 197 19.97 -3.29 -11.66
N PRO A 198 19.32 -4.47 -11.63
CA PRO A 198 18.97 -5.18 -12.85
C PRO A 198 17.92 -4.42 -13.66
N ALA A 199 18.00 -4.51 -14.97
CA ALA A 199 16.87 -4.25 -15.85
C ALA A 199 15.88 -5.41 -15.69
N LEU A 200 14.64 -5.12 -15.34
CA LEU A 200 13.58 -6.12 -15.19
C LEU A 200 12.60 -6.00 -16.35
N ASP A 201 12.25 -7.15 -16.94
CA ASP A 201 11.12 -7.23 -17.88
C ASP A 201 9.82 -7.27 -17.07
N LEU A 202 9.17 -6.13 -16.98
CA LEU A 202 7.99 -5.93 -16.12
C LEU A 202 6.81 -5.43 -16.93
N THR A 203 5.62 -5.70 -16.44
CA THR A 203 4.40 -5.09 -16.96
C THR A 203 4.52 -3.56 -16.92
N VAL A 204 4.68 -2.98 -18.10
CA VAL A 204 4.70 -1.53 -18.30
C VAL A 204 3.26 -1.07 -18.53
N LEU A 205 2.74 -0.26 -17.64
CA LEU A 205 1.51 0.47 -17.91
C LEU A 205 1.86 1.63 -18.84
N GLU A 206 1.02 1.91 -19.81
CA GLU A 206 1.22 3.04 -20.72
C GLU A 206 1.66 4.27 -19.94
N ARG A 207 2.79 4.87 -20.35
CA ARG A 207 3.36 6.11 -19.79
C ARG A 207 4.02 5.99 -18.39
N ASP A 208 4.59 4.84 -18.04
CA ASP A 208 5.41 4.72 -16.84
C ASP A 208 6.69 5.60 -16.86
N GLU A 209 7.06 6.16 -18.01
CA GLU A 209 8.07 7.23 -18.15
C GLU A 209 7.58 8.62 -17.68
N ASN A 210 6.37 8.69 -17.16
CA ASN A 210 5.67 9.93 -16.86
C ASN A 210 6.31 10.72 -15.71
N LYS A 211 6.56 12.00 -15.97
CA LYS A 211 7.05 13.00 -14.99
C LYS A 211 6.10 13.21 -13.79
N HIS A 212 4.87 12.71 -13.86
CA HIS A 212 3.85 12.89 -12.82
C HIS A 212 3.84 11.76 -11.76
N LEU A 213 4.57 10.67 -11.98
CA LEU A 213 4.73 9.64 -10.97
C LEU A 213 5.58 10.16 -9.80
N GLN A 214 5.20 9.77 -8.58
CA GLN A 214 6.03 10.09 -7.41
C GLN A 214 7.39 9.41 -7.50
N GLU A 215 8.42 10.16 -7.15
CA GLU A 215 9.80 9.68 -7.09
C GLU A 215 10.10 9.01 -5.76
N GLY A 216 10.90 7.95 -5.80
CA GLY A 216 11.43 7.27 -4.63
C GLY A 216 12.49 8.08 -3.89
N GLY A 217 12.95 7.54 -2.77
CA GLY A 217 13.99 8.14 -1.95
C GLY A 217 13.47 8.86 -0.70
N ARG A 218 14.29 8.84 0.34
CA ARG A 218 13.98 9.47 1.62
C ARG A 218 13.93 11.01 1.53
N SER A 219 14.81 11.61 0.72
CA SER A 219 14.84 13.06 0.49
C SER A 219 13.49 13.57 -0.04
N ARG A 220 12.92 12.88 -1.03
CA ARG A 220 11.61 13.17 -1.62
C ARG A 220 10.49 13.00 -0.60
N GLY A 221 10.51 11.89 0.16
CA GLY A 221 9.56 11.66 1.24
C GLY A 221 9.61 12.72 2.33
N SER A 222 10.81 13.11 2.75
CA SER A 222 11.02 14.16 3.77
C SER A 222 10.53 15.53 3.30
N ALA A 223 10.81 15.91 2.06
CA ALA A 223 10.32 17.15 1.46
C ALA A 223 8.79 17.16 1.37
N CYS A 224 8.21 16.04 0.92
CA CYS A 224 6.76 15.85 0.85
C CYS A 224 6.10 16.00 2.22
N PHE A 225 6.69 15.40 3.26
CA PHE A 225 6.18 15.49 4.64
C PHE A 225 6.33 16.89 5.22
N LYS A 226 7.49 17.53 5.03
CA LYS A 226 7.73 18.91 5.47
C LYS A 226 6.70 19.87 4.87
N SER A 227 6.44 19.78 3.56
CA SER A 227 5.44 20.63 2.90
C SER A 227 4.02 20.37 3.41
N PHE A 228 3.67 19.12 3.72
CA PHE A 228 2.38 18.77 4.32
C PHE A 228 2.22 19.36 5.72
N LEU A 229 3.24 19.22 6.58
CA LEU A 229 3.20 19.73 7.95
C LEU A 229 3.17 21.27 8.02
N ASN A 230 3.82 21.96 7.10
CA ASN A 230 3.96 23.40 7.17
C ASN A 230 2.83 24.17 6.44
N GLU A 231 2.24 23.55 5.39
CA GLU A 231 1.32 24.29 4.51
C GLU A 231 0.19 23.42 3.98
N ARG A 232 0.49 22.42 3.13
CA ARG A 232 -0.50 21.69 2.34
C ARG A 232 -1.54 20.97 3.18
N GLY A 233 -1.17 20.52 4.38
CA GLY A 233 -2.04 19.78 5.29
C GLY A 233 -3.03 20.63 6.10
N LYS A 234 -2.99 21.97 6.03
CA LYS A 234 -3.86 22.84 6.81
C LYS A 234 -5.35 22.51 6.67
N GLN A 235 -5.78 22.25 5.45
CA GLN A 235 -7.17 21.94 5.12
C GLN A 235 -7.39 20.46 4.73
N TYR A 236 -6.50 19.57 5.15
CA TYR A 236 -6.56 18.15 4.78
C TYR A 236 -7.91 17.50 5.05
N SER A 237 -8.51 17.75 6.24
CA SER A 237 -9.79 17.15 6.64
C SER A 237 -10.96 17.54 5.73
N PHE A 238 -10.90 18.69 5.10
CA PHE A 238 -11.95 19.18 4.16
C PHE A 238 -11.68 18.74 2.73
N ASN A 239 -10.40 18.76 2.32
CA ASN A 239 -10.01 18.64 0.93
C ASN A 239 -9.69 17.19 0.48
N MET A 240 -9.61 16.23 1.42
CA MET A 240 -9.15 14.88 1.11
C MET A 240 -10.15 14.04 0.28
N SER A 241 -11.40 14.46 0.17
CA SER A 241 -12.46 13.69 -0.49
C SER A 241 -12.56 13.96 -1.99
N SER A 242 -12.41 15.20 -2.43
CA SER A 242 -12.48 15.55 -3.86
C SER A 242 -11.14 15.33 -4.56
N PRO A 243 -11.12 14.75 -5.77
CA PRO A 243 -9.89 14.57 -6.54
C PRO A 243 -9.28 15.89 -7.01
N LEU A 244 -10.07 16.99 -7.06
CA LEU A 244 -9.58 18.33 -7.40
C LEU A 244 -8.63 18.89 -6.34
N THR A 245 -8.93 18.67 -5.07
CA THR A 245 -8.20 19.28 -3.95
C THR A 245 -7.26 18.30 -3.25
N ALA A 246 -7.57 17.02 -3.27
CA ALA A 246 -6.81 15.99 -2.56
C ALA A 246 -5.35 15.90 -3.02
N PHE A 247 -5.08 16.11 -4.30
CA PHE A 247 -3.72 16.04 -4.85
C PHE A 247 -2.75 17.01 -4.16
N ARG A 248 -3.24 18.20 -3.80
CA ARG A 248 -2.47 19.22 -3.07
C ARG A 248 -2.54 19.04 -1.57
N SER A 249 -3.72 18.71 -1.03
CA SER A 249 -3.96 18.74 0.42
C SER A 249 -3.61 17.42 1.14
N CYS A 250 -3.56 16.28 0.45
CA CYS A 250 -3.14 15.02 1.06
C CYS A 250 -1.62 14.97 1.26
N SER A 251 -1.19 14.16 2.23
CA SER A 251 0.23 14.04 2.60
C SER A 251 1.11 13.52 1.46
N ARG A 252 0.58 12.65 0.62
CA ARG A 252 1.31 11.98 -0.47
C ARG A 252 2.46 11.10 0.04
N LEU A 253 2.37 10.63 1.30
CA LEU A 253 3.41 9.81 1.94
C LEU A 253 3.21 8.31 1.73
N SER A 254 2.07 7.90 1.18
CA SER A 254 1.74 6.48 1.06
C SER A 254 2.82 5.63 0.37
N PRO A 255 3.46 6.03 -0.76
CA PRO A 255 4.55 5.24 -1.32
C PRO A 255 5.78 5.19 -0.42
N HIS A 256 6.10 6.30 0.25
CA HIS A 256 7.24 6.39 1.15
C HIS A 256 7.06 5.55 2.42
N ILE A 257 5.82 5.34 2.85
CA ILE A 257 5.50 4.42 3.95
C ILE A 257 5.52 2.99 3.43
N ALA A 258 4.89 2.70 2.29
CA ALA A 258 4.80 1.36 1.71
C ALA A 258 6.18 0.73 1.45
N PHE A 259 7.14 1.51 0.93
CA PHE A 259 8.51 1.05 0.69
C PHE A 259 9.51 1.48 1.78
N GLY A 260 9.01 2.04 2.87
CA GLY A 260 9.75 2.30 4.08
C GLY A 260 10.90 3.31 3.97
N THR A 261 10.87 4.22 2.98
CA THR A 261 11.86 5.32 2.91
C THR A 261 11.68 6.32 4.05
N LEU A 262 10.49 6.36 4.65
CA LEU A 262 10.18 7.03 5.92
C LEU A 262 9.62 6.02 6.92
N SER A 263 10.05 6.12 8.17
CA SER A 263 9.45 5.35 9.26
C SER A 263 8.07 5.91 9.62
N LEU A 264 7.09 5.03 9.82
CA LEU A 264 5.77 5.46 10.29
C LEU A 264 5.87 6.13 11.67
N ARG A 265 6.72 5.61 12.57
CA ARG A 265 6.97 6.14 13.90
C ARG A 265 7.50 7.58 13.85
N GLU A 266 8.44 7.88 12.94
CA GLU A 266 8.94 9.24 12.77
C GLU A 266 7.85 10.19 12.25
N ILE A 267 6.97 9.71 11.37
CA ILE A 267 5.84 10.50 10.85
C ILE A 267 4.87 10.82 11.97
N VAL A 268 4.43 9.81 12.74
CA VAL A 268 3.51 9.98 13.87
C VAL A 268 4.07 10.94 14.92
N GLN A 269 5.34 10.78 15.31
CA GLN A 269 5.96 11.63 16.33
C GLN A 269 6.09 13.09 15.87
N LYS A 270 6.54 13.33 14.63
CA LYS A 270 6.65 14.69 14.07
C LYS A 270 5.27 15.34 13.90
N LEU A 271 4.29 14.58 13.44
CA LEU A 271 2.90 15.03 13.29
C LEU A 271 2.32 15.47 14.64
N ARG A 272 2.47 14.64 15.67
CA ARG A 272 1.97 14.92 17.03
C ARG A 272 2.70 16.08 17.69
N LYS A 273 4.00 16.24 17.42
CA LYS A 273 4.77 17.42 17.84
C LYS A 273 4.19 18.68 17.21
N GLN A 274 3.93 18.67 15.90
CA GLN A 274 3.31 19.80 15.18
C GLN A 274 1.92 20.14 15.74
N ALA A 275 1.09 19.15 16.04
CA ALA A 275 -0.25 19.36 16.59
C ALA A 275 -0.26 20.02 17.98
N LYS A 276 0.87 19.96 18.71
CA LYS A 276 1.07 20.60 20.01
C LYS A 276 1.64 22.02 19.92
N THR A 277 1.95 22.52 18.70
CA THR A 277 2.49 23.87 18.53
C THR A 277 1.49 24.90 19.10
N PRO A 278 1.95 25.84 19.96
CA PRO A 278 1.12 26.93 20.47
C PRO A 278 0.53 27.75 19.31
N HIS A 279 -0.69 28.28 19.52
CA HIS A 279 -1.39 29.16 18.57
C HIS A 279 -1.70 28.55 17.19
N LEU A 280 -1.57 27.22 17.04
CA LEU A 280 -2.01 26.56 15.80
C LEU A 280 -3.53 26.65 15.68
N GLU A 281 -4.04 27.01 14.50
CA GLU A 281 -5.47 27.09 14.21
C GLU A 281 -6.20 25.76 14.46
N ASP A 282 -7.43 25.81 15.00
CA ASP A 282 -8.19 24.60 15.33
C ASP A 282 -8.58 23.76 14.11
N SER A 283 -8.80 24.42 12.96
CA SER A 283 -9.00 23.77 11.66
C SER A 283 -7.78 22.91 11.27
N TRP A 284 -6.58 23.45 11.48
CA TRP A 284 -5.33 22.73 11.22
C TRP A 284 -5.11 21.61 12.23
N LYS A 285 -5.31 21.83 13.53
CA LYS A 285 -5.27 20.78 14.55
C LYS A 285 -6.24 19.63 14.23
N ARG A 286 -7.44 19.96 13.69
CA ARG A 286 -8.41 18.97 13.22
C ARG A 286 -7.84 18.16 12.05
N SER A 287 -7.22 18.81 11.07
CA SER A 287 -6.58 18.17 9.92
C SER A 287 -5.45 17.24 10.34
N LEU A 288 -4.58 17.66 11.27
CA LEU A 288 -3.50 16.81 11.79
C LEU A 288 -4.04 15.59 12.55
N ARG A 289 -5.07 15.77 13.38
CA ARG A 289 -5.75 14.63 14.06
C ARG A 289 -6.40 13.67 13.07
N SER A 290 -7.03 14.21 12.02
CA SER A 290 -7.60 13.38 10.95
C SER A 290 -6.53 12.55 10.25
N PHE A 291 -5.34 13.13 10.01
CA PHE A 291 -4.24 12.40 9.40
C PHE A 291 -3.63 11.35 10.36
N ASP A 292 -3.44 11.66 11.65
CA ASP A 292 -3.00 10.68 12.68
C ASP A 292 -3.91 9.45 12.71
N SER A 293 -5.22 9.69 12.66
CA SER A 293 -6.21 8.59 12.54
C SER A 293 -6.00 7.74 11.28
N ARG A 294 -5.60 8.32 10.13
CA ARG A 294 -5.32 7.54 8.92
C ARG A 294 -4.06 6.68 9.06
N LEU A 295 -3.04 7.16 9.76
CA LEU A 295 -1.84 6.38 10.06
C LEU A 295 -2.15 5.18 10.98
N HIS A 296 -3.06 5.36 11.94
CA HIS A 296 -3.57 4.25 12.75
C HIS A 296 -4.33 3.23 11.87
N TRP A 297 -5.21 3.67 10.98
CA TRP A 297 -5.94 2.79 10.06
C TRP A 297 -5.01 2.04 9.09
N HIS A 298 -3.92 2.65 8.66
CA HIS A 298 -2.89 2.01 7.84
C HIS A 298 -2.45 0.68 8.47
N CYS A 299 -1.97 0.71 9.69
CA CYS A 299 -1.52 -0.49 10.39
C CYS A 299 -2.65 -1.46 10.73
N HIS A 300 -3.86 -0.95 11.02
CA HIS A 300 -5.02 -1.77 11.29
C HIS A 300 -5.39 -2.68 10.11
N PHE A 301 -5.29 -2.17 8.87
CA PHE A 301 -5.57 -2.99 7.68
C PHE A 301 -4.46 -3.99 7.40
N ILE A 302 -3.20 -3.58 7.56
CA ILE A 302 -2.06 -4.50 7.42
C ILE A 302 -2.15 -5.63 8.45
N GLN A 303 -2.52 -5.32 9.71
CA GLN A 303 -2.71 -6.34 10.75
C GLN A 303 -3.75 -7.41 10.37
N LYS A 304 -4.77 -7.07 9.57
CA LYS A 304 -5.74 -8.09 9.11
C LYS A 304 -5.10 -9.11 8.19
N LEU A 305 -4.33 -8.66 7.20
CA LEU A 305 -3.62 -9.55 6.29
C LEU A 305 -2.53 -10.34 7.00
N GLU A 306 -1.78 -9.70 7.93
CA GLU A 306 -0.80 -10.40 8.78
C GLU A 306 -1.43 -11.54 9.59
N THR A 307 -2.66 -11.33 10.07
CA THR A 307 -3.39 -12.34 10.86
C THR A 307 -3.96 -13.45 9.97
N GLU A 308 -4.40 -13.11 8.77
CA GLU A 308 -4.99 -14.04 7.79
C GLU A 308 -4.49 -13.77 6.37
N PRO A 309 -3.32 -14.28 6.01
CA PRO A 309 -2.69 -14.04 4.70
C PRO A 309 -3.55 -14.49 3.51
N LEU A 310 -4.43 -15.47 3.70
CA LEU A 310 -5.33 -15.97 2.64
C LEU A 310 -6.36 -14.94 2.14
N PHE A 311 -6.54 -13.80 2.84
CA PHE A 311 -7.38 -12.70 2.34
C PHE A 311 -6.90 -12.09 1.02
N GLU A 312 -5.69 -12.39 0.60
CA GLU A 312 -5.17 -12.02 -0.71
C GLU A 312 -5.87 -12.78 -1.85
N THR A 313 -6.24 -14.03 -1.64
CA THR A 313 -6.72 -14.95 -2.69
C THR A 313 -8.13 -15.46 -2.49
N HIS A 314 -8.66 -15.41 -1.26
CA HIS A 314 -9.98 -15.91 -0.90
C HIS A 314 -10.85 -14.79 -0.35
N ASN A 315 -12.17 -14.96 -0.47
CA ASN A 315 -13.09 -14.01 0.16
C ASN A 315 -12.87 -13.99 1.69
N MET A 316 -12.84 -12.80 2.29
CA MET A 316 -12.77 -12.67 3.75
C MET A 316 -13.88 -13.43 4.45
N LEU A 317 -15.05 -13.47 3.83
CA LEU A 317 -16.17 -14.27 4.27
C LEU A 317 -16.35 -15.42 3.28
N PRO A 318 -15.93 -16.66 3.61
CA PRO A 318 -15.91 -17.79 2.68
C PRO A 318 -17.27 -18.11 2.05
N VAL A 319 -18.36 -17.80 2.74
CA VAL A 319 -19.71 -17.99 2.19
C VAL A 319 -19.94 -17.26 0.86
N PHE A 320 -19.14 -16.25 0.54
CA PHE A 320 -19.25 -15.52 -0.74
C PHE A 320 -18.46 -16.17 -1.89
N ASP A 321 -17.78 -17.30 -1.65
CA ASP A 321 -17.15 -18.05 -2.72
C ASP A 321 -18.22 -18.57 -3.69
N GLY A 322 -18.01 -18.38 -4.98
CA GLY A 322 -18.98 -18.70 -6.04
C GLY A 322 -19.99 -17.57 -6.35
N LEU A 323 -20.04 -16.48 -5.59
CA LEU A 323 -21.01 -15.39 -5.83
C LEU A 323 -20.85 -14.72 -7.21
N ARG A 324 -19.62 -14.52 -7.68
CA ARG A 324 -19.30 -13.77 -8.92
C ARG A 324 -18.31 -14.47 -9.85
N GLU A 325 -17.66 -15.53 -9.41
CA GLU A 325 -16.53 -16.15 -10.10
C GLU A 325 -16.92 -16.67 -11.49
N ASN A 326 -18.15 -17.20 -11.65
CA ASN A 326 -18.65 -17.78 -12.89
C ASN A 326 -19.31 -16.76 -13.83
N ALA A 327 -19.35 -15.47 -13.47
CA ALA A 327 -20.05 -14.42 -14.21
C ALA A 327 -19.14 -13.28 -14.65
N PHE A 328 -17.84 -13.55 -14.80
CA PHE A 328 -16.88 -12.52 -15.18
C PHE A 328 -17.07 -12.11 -16.65
N ASN A 329 -17.29 -10.81 -16.88
CA ASN A 329 -17.42 -10.21 -18.20
C ASN A 329 -16.14 -9.49 -18.59
N GLU A 330 -15.46 -9.99 -19.62
CA GLU A 330 -14.18 -9.46 -20.08
C GLU A 330 -14.30 -8.07 -20.69
N ASP A 331 -15.36 -7.83 -21.48
CA ASP A 331 -15.57 -6.51 -22.12
C ASP A 331 -15.81 -5.42 -21.07
N TYR A 332 -16.55 -5.72 -20.01
CA TYR A 332 -16.76 -4.80 -18.88
C TYR A 332 -15.45 -4.54 -18.14
N PHE A 333 -14.64 -5.57 -17.96
CA PHE A 333 -13.35 -5.42 -17.29
C PHE A 333 -12.39 -4.56 -18.11
N GLU A 334 -12.27 -4.79 -19.42
CA GLU A 334 -11.39 -3.99 -20.29
C GLU A 334 -11.87 -2.53 -20.43
N ALA A 335 -13.18 -2.30 -20.54
CA ALA A 335 -13.76 -0.95 -20.55
C ALA A 335 -13.44 -0.20 -19.24
N TRP A 336 -13.61 -0.86 -18.09
CA TRP A 336 -13.30 -0.27 -16.79
C TRP A 336 -11.79 -0.02 -16.62
N LYS A 337 -10.96 -0.98 -16.96
CA LYS A 337 -9.50 -0.93 -16.88
C LYS A 337 -8.90 0.17 -17.76
N SER A 338 -9.46 0.38 -18.94
CA SER A 338 -9.02 1.43 -19.87
C SER A 338 -9.59 2.81 -19.57
N GLY A 339 -10.64 2.92 -18.73
CA GLY A 339 -11.36 4.17 -18.47
C GLY A 339 -12.23 4.58 -19.64
N ASN A 340 -13.03 3.62 -20.17
CA ASN A 340 -13.94 3.76 -21.31
C ASN A 340 -15.32 3.15 -20.99
N THR A 341 -15.81 3.37 -19.76
CA THR A 341 -17.09 2.83 -19.30
C THR A 341 -18.30 3.62 -19.76
N GLY A 342 -18.09 4.83 -20.30
CA GLY A 342 -19.16 5.78 -20.60
C GLY A 342 -19.65 6.56 -19.37
N TYR A 343 -19.05 6.32 -18.18
CA TYR A 343 -19.28 7.11 -16.98
C TYR A 343 -18.11 8.08 -16.77
N PRO A 344 -18.24 9.37 -17.11
CA PRO A 344 -17.11 10.31 -17.20
C PRO A 344 -16.25 10.38 -15.94
N PHE A 345 -16.86 10.32 -14.75
CA PHE A 345 -16.11 10.44 -13.51
C PHE A 345 -15.38 9.14 -13.14
N ILE A 346 -15.92 7.97 -13.49
CA ILE A 346 -15.25 6.66 -13.37
C ILE A 346 -14.03 6.65 -14.30
N ASP A 347 -14.24 7.04 -15.56
CA ASP A 347 -13.22 7.05 -16.60
C ASP A 347 -12.10 8.04 -16.28
N ALA A 348 -12.46 9.25 -15.84
CA ALA A 348 -11.51 10.24 -15.38
C ALA A 348 -10.65 9.74 -14.20
N CYS A 349 -11.26 9.04 -13.23
CA CYS A 349 -10.53 8.46 -12.11
C CYS A 349 -9.55 7.38 -12.55
N MET A 350 -9.97 6.47 -13.44
CA MET A 350 -9.10 5.41 -13.95
C MET A 350 -7.95 5.97 -14.80
N ARG A 351 -8.24 6.89 -15.72
CA ARG A 351 -7.22 7.54 -16.57
C ARG A 351 -6.24 8.35 -15.72
N CYS A 352 -6.73 9.08 -14.70
CA CYS A 352 -5.89 9.78 -13.73
C CYS A 352 -4.97 8.81 -12.97
N LEU A 353 -5.50 7.69 -12.50
CA LEU A 353 -4.72 6.68 -11.78
C LEU A 353 -3.63 6.08 -12.66
N ARG A 354 -3.97 5.65 -13.86
CA ARG A 354 -3.01 5.11 -14.84
C ARG A 354 -1.89 6.10 -15.16
N HIS A 355 -2.20 7.38 -15.20
CA HIS A 355 -1.24 8.44 -15.51
C HIS A 355 -0.38 8.85 -14.31
N THR A 356 -0.94 8.92 -13.09
CA THR A 356 -0.27 9.53 -11.92
C THR A 356 0.17 8.54 -10.86
N GLY A 357 -0.29 7.28 -10.93
CA GLY A 357 -0.03 6.28 -9.92
C GLY A 357 -0.74 6.52 -8.58
N TRP A 358 -1.67 7.49 -8.52
CA TRP A 358 -2.32 7.84 -7.25
C TRP A 358 -3.74 8.39 -7.41
N LEU A 359 -4.60 7.99 -6.49
CA LEU A 359 -5.91 8.58 -6.25
C LEU A 359 -6.17 8.75 -4.76
N ASN A 360 -7.04 9.68 -4.37
CA ASN A 360 -7.55 9.76 -3.02
C ASN A 360 -8.49 8.59 -2.69
N PHE A 361 -8.62 8.28 -1.40
CA PHE A 361 -9.33 7.09 -0.92
C PHE A 361 -10.76 6.96 -1.45
N ARG A 362 -11.55 8.04 -1.46
CA ARG A 362 -12.93 8.01 -1.94
C ARG A 362 -13.04 7.53 -3.38
N MET A 363 -12.15 8.00 -4.26
CA MET A 363 -12.14 7.59 -5.67
C MET A 363 -11.69 6.14 -5.84
N ARG A 364 -10.72 5.67 -5.05
CA ARG A 364 -10.34 4.24 -5.02
C ARG A 364 -11.54 3.36 -4.65
N ALA A 365 -12.25 3.73 -3.59
CA ALA A 365 -13.45 3.00 -3.13
C ALA A 365 -14.56 2.99 -4.18
N MET A 366 -14.77 4.10 -4.90
CA MET A 366 -15.76 4.21 -5.96
C MET A 366 -15.40 3.30 -7.15
N LEU A 367 -14.14 3.28 -7.60
CA LEU A 367 -13.70 2.41 -8.70
C LEU A 367 -13.97 0.92 -8.40
N VAL A 368 -13.65 0.48 -7.19
CA VAL A 368 -13.90 -0.90 -6.76
C VAL A 368 -15.39 -1.18 -6.61
N SER A 369 -16.16 -0.25 -6.03
CA SER A 369 -17.60 -0.39 -5.92
C SER A 369 -18.24 -0.52 -7.30
N PHE A 370 -17.84 0.29 -8.27
CA PHE A 370 -18.38 0.25 -9.63
C PHE A 370 -18.09 -1.09 -10.32
N SER A 371 -16.84 -1.55 -10.29
CA SER A 371 -16.49 -2.86 -10.88
C SER A 371 -17.24 -4.02 -10.23
N SER A 372 -17.47 -3.96 -8.91
CA SER A 372 -18.04 -5.09 -8.17
C SER A 372 -19.56 -5.11 -8.13
N TYR A 373 -20.23 -3.95 -8.22
CA TYR A 373 -21.70 -3.91 -8.15
C TYR A 373 -22.35 -3.56 -9.47
N GLN A 374 -21.93 -2.51 -10.16
CA GLN A 374 -22.50 -2.13 -11.43
C GLN A 374 -22.10 -3.09 -12.55
N LEU A 375 -20.81 -3.49 -12.58
CA LEU A 375 -20.31 -4.44 -13.59
C LEU A 375 -20.37 -5.90 -13.12
N TRP A 376 -20.69 -6.16 -11.87
CA TRP A 376 -20.77 -7.49 -11.25
C TRP A 376 -19.49 -8.34 -11.41
N LEU A 377 -18.32 -7.69 -11.50
CA LEU A 377 -17.03 -8.39 -11.64
C LEU A 377 -16.57 -8.97 -10.30
N HIS A 378 -15.99 -10.17 -10.35
CA HIS A 378 -15.22 -10.70 -9.22
C HIS A 378 -14.04 -9.77 -8.91
N TRP A 379 -13.76 -9.57 -7.61
CA TRP A 379 -12.85 -8.53 -7.14
C TRP A 379 -11.38 -8.76 -7.49
N GLN A 380 -10.93 -10.00 -7.70
CA GLN A 380 -9.51 -10.37 -7.75
C GLN A 380 -8.78 -9.75 -8.95
N ARG A 381 -9.30 -9.89 -10.17
CA ARG A 381 -8.68 -9.30 -11.37
C ARG A 381 -8.67 -7.76 -11.35
N PRO A 382 -9.79 -7.08 -10.98
CA PRO A 382 -9.75 -5.64 -10.66
C PRO A 382 -8.72 -5.25 -9.60
N ALA A 383 -8.52 -6.08 -8.56
CA ALA A 383 -7.51 -5.83 -7.54
C ALA A 383 -6.10 -5.84 -8.13
N TRP A 384 -5.73 -6.85 -8.92
CA TRP A 384 -4.42 -6.92 -9.56
C TRP A 384 -4.14 -5.71 -10.46
N HIS A 385 -5.11 -5.34 -11.30
CA HIS A 385 -4.98 -4.15 -12.15
C HIS A 385 -4.78 -2.87 -11.33
N LEU A 386 -5.55 -2.67 -10.27
CA LEU A 386 -5.39 -1.51 -9.39
C LEU A 386 -4.05 -1.55 -8.63
N ALA A 387 -3.60 -2.72 -8.17
CA ALA A 387 -2.29 -2.89 -7.55
C ALA A 387 -1.18 -2.41 -8.48
N GLN A 388 -1.17 -2.88 -9.73
CA GLN A 388 -0.21 -2.43 -10.75
C GLN A 388 -0.25 -0.91 -10.99
N CYS A 389 -1.46 -0.31 -10.91
CA CYS A 389 -1.65 1.13 -11.12
C CYS A 389 -1.20 1.99 -9.94
N PHE A 390 -1.28 1.51 -8.70
CA PHE A 390 -0.93 2.30 -7.50
C PHE A 390 0.57 2.27 -7.20
N THR A 391 1.26 3.40 -7.31
CA THR A 391 2.65 3.53 -6.84
C THR A 391 2.80 3.19 -5.35
N ASP A 392 1.74 3.38 -4.56
CA ASP A 392 1.69 3.13 -3.12
C ASP A 392 1.06 1.77 -2.77
N TYR A 393 1.19 0.78 -3.65
CA TYR A 393 0.65 -0.56 -3.40
C TYR A 393 1.19 -1.15 -2.10
N GLU A 394 0.25 -1.45 -1.19
CA GLU A 394 0.48 -2.08 0.11
C GLU A 394 -0.51 -3.23 0.26
N PRO A 395 -0.06 -4.50 0.17
CA PRO A 395 -0.96 -5.67 0.13
C PRO A 395 -2.00 -5.70 1.25
N GLY A 396 -1.58 -5.43 2.49
CA GLY A 396 -2.46 -5.48 3.66
C GLY A 396 -3.59 -4.47 3.61
N ILE A 397 -3.32 -3.27 3.11
CA ILE A 397 -4.34 -2.24 2.90
C ILE A 397 -5.17 -2.57 1.67
N HIS A 398 -4.51 -2.94 0.58
CA HIS A 398 -5.12 -3.14 -0.73
C HIS A 398 -6.20 -4.21 -0.69
N TYR A 399 -5.85 -5.45 -0.36
CA TYR A 399 -6.81 -6.56 -0.35
C TYR A 399 -7.91 -6.36 0.70
N SER A 400 -7.57 -5.83 1.89
CA SER A 400 -8.56 -5.50 2.91
C SER A 400 -9.59 -4.48 2.42
N GLN A 401 -9.16 -3.46 1.66
CA GLN A 401 -10.06 -2.43 1.14
C GLN A 401 -10.84 -2.89 -0.08
N ILE A 402 -10.20 -3.60 -1.00
CA ILE A 402 -10.88 -4.17 -2.18
C ILE A 402 -12.06 -5.02 -1.72
N GLN A 403 -11.83 -5.98 -0.83
CA GLN A 403 -12.90 -6.87 -0.34
C GLN A 403 -13.99 -6.12 0.44
N MET A 404 -13.61 -5.10 1.22
CA MET A 404 -14.59 -4.26 1.91
C MET A 404 -15.48 -3.48 0.93
N GLN A 405 -14.94 -2.97 -0.16
CA GLN A 405 -15.69 -2.22 -1.16
C GLN A 405 -16.46 -3.15 -2.13
N SER A 406 -16.00 -4.37 -2.36
CA SER A 406 -16.72 -5.37 -3.16
C SER A 406 -17.82 -6.11 -2.39
N GLY A 407 -17.91 -5.90 -1.06
CA GLY A 407 -18.96 -6.47 -0.21
C GLY A 407 -18.75 -7.90 0.23
N THR A 408 -17.53 -8.45 0.10
CA THR A 408 -17.20 -9.84 0.45
C THR A 408 -16.75 -10.03 1.90
N THR A 409 -16.87 -8.99 2.75
CA THR A 409 -16.46 -9.07 4.16
C THR A 409 -17.59 -9.38 5.13
N GLY A 410 -18.85 -9.17 4.77
CA GLY A 410 -20.00 -9.37 5.66
C GLY A 410 -20.06 -8.46 6.92
N ILE A 411 -19.00 -7.72 7.22
CA ILE A 411 -18.88 -6.91 8.43
C ILE A 411 -19.62 -5.57 8.31
N ASN A 412 -19.61 -4.99 7.12
CA ASN A 412 -20.15 -3.67 6.84
C ASN A 412 -21.40 -3.74 5.98
N THR A 413 -22.28 -2.74 6.08
CA THR A 413 -23.35 -2.53 5.11
C THR A 413 -22.75 -2.36 3.72
N LEU A 414 -23.41 -2.90 2.70
CA LEU A 414 -22.99 -2.74 1.30
C LEU A 414 -22.87 -1.25 0.96
N ARG A 415 -21.68 -0.85 0.55
CA ARG A 415 -21.37 0.54 0.19
C ARG A 415 -21.35 0.66 -1.33
N ILE A 416 -22.49 0.91 -1.90
CA ILE A 416 -22.62 1.05 -3.34
C ILE A 416 -22.61 2.55 -3.67
N TYR A 417 -21.61 2.97 -4.43
CA TYR A 417 -21.50 4.35 -4.89
C TYR A 417 -22.34 4.55 -6.15
N ASN A 418 -23.14 5.62 -6.16
CA ASN A 418 -23.76 6.09 -7.40
C ASN A 418 -22.73 6.95 -8.16
N PRO A 419 -22.27 6.54 -9.36
CA PRO A 419 -21.19 7.22 -10.07
C PRO A 419 -21.55 8.67 -10.47
N VAL A 420 -22.80 8.91 -10.88
CA VAL A 420 -23.28 10.25 -11.25
C VAL A 420 -23.33 11.16 -10.04
N LYS A 421 -23.93 10.70 -8.92
CA LYS A 421 -23.96 11.49 -7.70
C LYS A 421 -22.55 11.80 -7.16
N GLN A 422 -21.61 10.84 -7.21
CA GLN A 422 -20.23 11.12 -6.81
C GLN A 422 -19.56 12.13 -7.73
N SER A 423 -19.86 12.09 -9.02
CA SER A 423 -19.39 13.08 -9.99
C SER A 423 -19.85 14.50 -9.62
N GLN A 424 -21.14 14.67 -9.42
CA GLN A 424 -21.76 15.95 -9.02
C GLN A 424 -21.23 16.48 -7.69
N ASP A 425 -21.10 15.60 -6.67
CA ASP A 425 -20.66 15.98 -5.33
C ASP A 425 -19.16 16.32 -5.26
N GLN A 426 -18.30 15.68 -6.07
CA GLN A 426 -16.83 15.78 -5.93
C GLN A 426 -16.16 16.59 -7.05
N ASP A 427 -16.83 16.80 -8.16
CA ASP A 427 -16.39 17.59 -9.32
C ASP A 427 -17.55 18.36 -9.97
N PRO A 428 -18.27 19.21 -9.22
CA PRO A 428 -19.55 19.79 -9.65
C PRO A 428 -19.50 20.55 -10.99
N LYS A 429 -18.32 21.05 -11.38
CA LYS A 429 -18.09 21.77 -12.64
C LYS A 429 -17.38 20.90 -13.71
N GLY A 430 -17.21 19.61 -13.48
CA GLY A 430 -16.54 18.71 -14.41
C GLY A 430 -15.08 19.04 -14.71
N VAL A 431 -14.41 19.81 -13.84
CA VAL A 431 -13.01 20.23 -14.07
C VAL A 431 -12.06 19.03 -14.08
N PHE A 432 -12.28 18.08 -13.19
CA PHE A 432 -11.51 16.84 -13.16
C PHE A 432 -11.83 15.95 -14.35
N ILE A 433 -13.12 15.83 -14.69
CA ILE A 433 -13.55 15.08 -15.88
C ILE A 433 -12.90 15.66 -17.14
N LYS A 434 -13.05 16.97 -17.41
CA LYS A 434 -12.48 17.61 -18.62
C LYS A 434 -10.97 17.41 -18.74
N ARG A 435 -10.25 17.36 -17.61
CA ARG A 435 -8.81 17.13 -17.60
C ARG A 435 -8.43 15.71 -18.06
N TRP A 436 -9.20 14.69 -17.64
CA TRP A 436 -8.85 13.29 -17.85
C TRP A 436 -9.66 12.60 -18.94
N VAL A 437 -10.74 13.24 -19.37
CA VAL A 437 -11.59 12.85 -20.50
C VAL A 437 -11.69 14.05 -21.44
N PRO A 438 -10.60 14.36 -22.17
CA PRO A 438 -10.54 15.55 -23.02
C PRO A 438 -11.60 15.56 -24.13
N GLU A 439 -12.13 14.40 -24.51
CA GLU A 439 -13.25 14.26 -25.45
C GLU A 439 -14.48 15.06 -25.00
N LEU A 440 -14.67 15.25 -23.69
CA LEU A 440 -15.77 15.99 -23.09
C LEU A 440 -15.41 17.43 -22.68
N SER A 441 -14.27 17.97 -23.13
CA SER A 441 -13.79 19.32 -22.72
C SER A 441 -14.80 20.43 -22.99
N GLU A 442 -15.52 20.35 -24.10
CA GLU A 442 -16.50 21.35 -24.56
C GLU A 442 -17.90 21.21 -23.93
N TYR A 443 -18.13 20.12 -23.16
CA TYR A 443 -19.41 19.91 -22.48
C TYR A 443 -19.56 20.90 -21.31
N ASN A 444 -20.78 21.44 -21.15
CA ASN A 444 -21.11 22.32 -20.02
C ASN A 444 -21.41 21.51 -18.75
N ASP A 445 -21.53 22.20 -17.62
CA ASP A 445 -21.72 21.59 -16.29
C ASP A 445 -23.06 20.81 -16.20
N GLU A 446 -24.03 21.14 -17.03
CA GLU A 446 -25.36 20.49 -17.08
C GLU A 446 -25.27 19.04 -17.56
N TYR A 447 -24.42 18.77 -18.59
CA TYR A 447 -24.35 17.47 -19.24
C TYR A 447 -23.06 16.70 -18.94
N ILE A 448 -22.05 17.34 -18.34
CA ILE A 448 -20.72 16.72 -18.13
C ILE A 448 -20.76 15.45 -17.29
N HIS A 449 -21.76 15.32 -16.42
CA HIS A 449 -21.92 14.16 -15.53
C HIS A 449 -22.69 13.02 -16.17
N GLU A 450 -23.56 13.32 -17.14
CA GLU A 450 -24.44 12.41 -17.89
C GLU A 450 -24.49 12.82 -19.37
N PRO A 451 -23.35 12.77 -20.10
CA PRO A 451 -23.24 13.31 -21.45
C PRO A 451 -24.18 12.65 -22.47
N TRP A 452 -24.63 11.44 -22.20
CA TRP A 452 -25.62 10.70 -23.02
C TRP A 452 -27.03 11.32 -23.00
N THR A 453 -27.29 12.23 -22.08
CA THR A 453 -28.59 12.94 -22.00
C THR A 453 -28.62 14.20 -22.86
N MET A 454 -27.47 14.67 -23.37
CA MET A 454 -27.38 15.85 -24.23
C MET A 454 -28.03 15.55 -25.59
N PRO A 455 -28.89 16.46 -26.13
CA PRO A 455 -29.47 16.30 -27.46
C PRO A 455 -28.41 16.15 -28.56
N MET A 456 -28.63 15.28 -29.55
CA MET A 456 -27.66 14.95 -30.61
C MET A 456 -27.14 16.19 -31.34
N ALA A 457 -28.01 17.15 -31.67
CA ALA A 457 -27.60 18.40 -32.33
C ALA A 457 -26.58 19.21 -31.50
N MET A 458 -26.73 19.20 -30.17
CA MET A 458 -25.77 19.85 -29.27
C MET A 458 -24.46 19.04 -29.18
N GLN A 459 -24.53 17.72 -29.17
CA GLN A 459 -23.33 16.87 -29.20
C GLN A 459 -22.48 17.12 -30.44
N GLN A 460 -23.15 17.25 -31.61
CA GLN A 460 -22.49 17.63 -32.88
C GLN A 460 -21.81 18.98 -32.80
N GLN A 461 -22.49 20.01 -32.26
CA GLN A 461 -21.90 21.33 -32.05
C GLN A 461 -20.69 21.32 -31.10
N LYS A 462 -20.67 20.44 -30.13
CA LYS A 462 -19.56 20.24 -29.18
C LYS A 462 -18.43 19.39 -29.75
N GLY A 463 -18.59 18.80 -30.93
CA GLY A 463 -17.56 17.98 -31.57
C GLY A 463 -17.32 16.62 -30.91
N CYS A 464 -18.20 16.19 -30.00
CA CYS A 464 -18.13 14.89 -29.35
C CYS A 464 -19.49 14.22 -29.35
N ILE A 465 -19.61 13.09 -30.05
CA ILE A 465 -20.83 12.30 -30.17
C ILE A 465 -20.70 11.08 -29.27
N ILE A 466 -21.63 10.92 -28.34
CA ILE A 466 -21.65 9.78 -27.42
C ILE A 466 -22.03 8.52 -28.19
N GLY A 467 -21.25 7.46 -28.00
CA GLY A 467 -21.31 6.21 -28.78
C GLY A 467 -20.32 6.18 -29.97
N THR A 468 -19.68 7.31 -30.30
CA THR A 468 -18.70 7.41 -31.38
C THR A 468 -17.38 8.00 -30.90
N SER A 469 -17.39 9.24 -30.40
CA SER A 469 -16.19 9.95 -29.91
C SER A 469 -15.89 9.60 -28.45
N TYR A 470 -16.90 9.35 -27.66
CA TYR A 470 -16.84 8.88 -26.28
C TYR A 470 -17.89 7.79 -26.08
N PRO A 471 -17.61 6.70 -25.34
CA PRO A 471 -18.52 5.56 -25.26
C PRO A 471 -19.87 5.89 -24.60
N GLN A 472 -20.91 5.16 -25.00
CA GLN A 472 -22.16 5.08 -24.23
C GLN A 472 -21.90 4.38 -22.88
N PRO A 473 -22.72 4.66 -21.85
CA PRO A 473 -22.68 3.89 -20.62
C PRO A 473 -22.84 2.38 -20.91
N ILE A 474 -21.84 1.59 -20.48
CA ILE A 474 -21.83 0.13 -20.72
C ILE A 474 -22.90 -0.62 -19.92
N VAL A 475 -23.46 0.00 -18.88
CA VAL A 475 -24.59 -0.50 -18.08
C VAL A 475 -25.48 0.66 -17.67
N GLU A 476 -26.77 0.42 -17.47
CA GLU A 476 -27.65 1.38 -16.81
C GLU A 476 -27.47 1.23 -15.29
N HIS A 477 -26.94 2.27 -14.62
CA HIS A 477 -26.46 2.17 -13.23
C HIS A 477 -27.57 1.90 -12.20
N VAL A 478 -28.81 2.37 -12.43
CA VAL A 478 -29.94 2.15 -11.50
C VAL A 478 -30.43 0.71 -11.57
N ALA A 479 -30.55 0.17 -12.78
CA ALA A 479 -30.94 -1.23 -13.01
C ALA A 479 -29.84 -2.17 -12.48
N ALA A 480 -28.57 -1.92 -12.82
CA ALA A 480 -27.43 -2.71 -12.34
C ALA A 480 -27.34 -2.72 -10.80
N LEU A 481 -27.59 -1.58 -10.15
CA LEU A 481 -27.64 -1.49 -8.69
C LEU A 481 -28.77 -2.29 -8.08
N ARG A 482 -29.97 -2.26 -8.69
CA ARG A 482 -31.13 -3.03 -8.25
C ARG A 482 -30.84 -4.52 -8.35
N GLU A 483 -30.28 -4.94 -9.48
CA GLU A 483 -29.88 -6.33 -9.73
C GLU A 483 -28.82 -6.81 -8.73
N ALA A 484 -27.77 -6.03 -8.50
CA ALA A 484 -26.74 -6.37 -7.53
C ALA A 484 -27.31 -6.57 -6.12
N ARG A 485 -28.21 -5.69 -5.68
CA ARG A 485 -28.91 -5.83 -4.38
C ARG A 485 -29.77 -7.09 -4.32
N ALA A 486 -30.51 -7.38 -5.40
CA ALA A 486 -31.34 -8.58 -5.49
C ALA A 486 -30.48 -9.85 -5.40
N LYS A 487 -29.37 -9.92 -6.16
CA LYS A 487 -28.41 -11.03 -6.11
C LYS A 487 -27.82 -11.24 -4.71
N PHE A 488 -27.39 -10.17 -4.02
CA PHE A 488 -26.91 -10.27 -2.64
C PHE A 488 -27.98 -10.74 -1.65
N THR A 489 -29.23 -10.28 -1.83
CA THR A 489 -30.33 -10.66 -0.95
C THR A 489 -30.68 -12.12 -1.15
N ALA A 490 -30.85 -12.57 -2.40
CA ALA A 490 -31.10 -13.95 -2.75
C ALA A 490 -29.99 -14.87 -2.24
N PHE A 491 -28.72 -14.47 -2.45
CA PHE A 491 -27.58 -15.25 -1.99
C PHE A 491 -27.61 -15.48 -0.47
N LYS A 492 -27.84 -14.42 0.31
CA LYS A 492 -27.94 -14.53 1.78
C LYS A 492 -29.11 -15.39 2.26
N GLN A 493 -30.21 -15.43 1.50
CA GLN A 493 -31.36 -16.29 1.82
C GLN A 493 -31.02 -17.77 1.63
N HIS A 494 -30.20 -18.09 0.62
CA HIS A 494 -29.76 -19.46 0.34
C HIS A 494 -28.58 -19.92 1.21
N HIS A 495 -27.96 -19.02 1.99
CA HIS A 495 -26.79 -19.30 2.83
C HIS A 495 -27.05 -18.88 4.29
N PRO A 496 -27.77 -19.68 5.08
CA PRO A 496 -28.11 -19.36 6.47
C PRO A 496 -26.89 -19.19 7.37
N GLU A 497 -25.77 -19.86 7.03
CA GLU A 497 -24.46 -19.74 7.71
C GLU A 497 -23.84 -18.35 7.59
N PHE A 498 -24.29 -17.50 6.67
CA PHE A 498 -23.79 -16.14 6.46
C PHE A 498 -23.71 -15.34 7.77
N TRP A 499 -24.78 -15.36 8.57
CA TRP A 499 -24.83 -14.55 9.78
C TRP A 499 -23.84 -15.01 10.85
N GLN A 500 -23.66 -16.32 11.01
CA GLN A 500 -22.71 -16.89 11.94
C GLN A 500 -21.27 -16.56 11.52
N GLN A 501 -20.93 -16.76 10.25
CA GLN A 501 -19.60 -16.44 9.72
C GLN A 501 -19.30 -14.94 9.80
N ALA A 502 -20.28 -14.07 9.44
CA ALA A 502 -20.13 -12.62 9.53
C ALA A 502 -19.91 -12.14 10.97
N GLN A 503 -20.59 -12.75 11.95
CA GLN A 503 -20.41 -12.44 13.36
C GLN A 503 -19.01 -12.86 13.85
N ALA A 504 -18.55 -14.05 13.49
CA ALA A 504 -17.21 -14.54 13.83
C ALA A 504 -16.11 -13.65 13.23
N LEU A 505 -16.24 -13.30 11.95
CA LEU A 505 -15.30 -12.41 11.27
C LEU A 505 -15.29 -11.00 11.90
N ASN A 506 -16.48 -10.47 12.24
CA ASN A 506 -16.58 -9.17 12.91
C ASN A 506 -15.96 -9.18 14.32
N ALA A 507 -16.10 -10.26 15.06
CA ALA A 507 -15.44 -10.42 16.36
C ALA A 507 -13.91 -10.41 16.21
N LYS A 508 -13.38 -11.02 15.16
CA LYS A 508 -11.93 -11.14 14.90
C LYS A 508 -11.32 -9.87 14.26
N HIS A 509 -12.01 -9.23 13.32
CA HIS A 509 -11.47 -8.16 12.48
C HIS A 509 -12.27 -6.86 12.50
N GLY A 510 -13.46 -6.84 13.10
CA GLY A 510 -14.32 -5.66 13.15
C GLY A 510 -13.74 -4.55 14.04
N SER A 511 -14.12 -3.30 13.72
CA SER A 511 -13.86 -2.18 14.61
C SER A 511 -14.88 -2.20 15.75
N ARG A 512 -14.43 -2.11 17.00
CA ARG A 512 -15.36 -2.06 18.13
C ARG A 512 -16.14 -0.75 18.13
N LYS A 513 -17.48 -0.84 18.26
CA LYS A 513 -18.30 0.32 18.61
C LYS A 513 -17.93 0.77 20.03
N ARG A 514 -17.60 2.04 20.19
CA ARG A 514 -17.54 2.65 21.53
C ARG A 514 -18.84 2.32 22.26
N LYS A 515 -18.76 1.70 23.45
CA LYS A 515 -19.93 1.61 24.34
C LYS A 515 -20.45 3.04 24.51
N ALA A 516 -21.66 3.32 24.04
CA ALA A 516 -22.30 4.60 24.26
C ALA A 516 -22.29 4.84 25.78
N LYS A 517 -21.64 5.91 26.24
CA LYS A 517 -21.82 6.38 27.62
C LYS A 517 -23.32 6.60 27.79
N SER A 518 -23.93 5.92 28.75
CA SER A 518 -25.33 6.11 29.09
C SER A 518 -25.56 7.61 29.29
N LYS A 519 -26.39 8.19 28.42
CA LYS A 519 -26.84 9.58 28.62
C LYS A 519 -27.70 9.61 29.88
N THR A 520 -27.16 10.14 30.94
CA THR A 520 -27.98 10.72 32.01
C THR A 520 -28.95 11.71 31.37
N LYS A 521 -30.26 11.53 31.66
CA LYS A 521 -31.34 12.38 31.18
C LYS A 521 -31.09 13.84 31.60
N GLY A 522 -31.00 14.73 30.66
CA GLY A 522 -30.96 16.18 30.86
C GLY A 522 -31.59 16.87 29.65
N THR A 523 -32.80 17.34 29.85
CA THR A 523 -33.63 18.37 29.21
C THR A 523 -33.30 18.89 27.81
N ASN A 524 -34.36 18.88 27.01
CA ASN A 524 -34.57 19.44 25.69
C ASN A 524 -33.93 20.81 25.39
N LYS A 525 -33.23 20.88 24.21
CA LYS A 525 -33.32 22.06 23.34
C LYS A 525 -33.26 21.58 21.88
N LYS A 526 -34.34 21.84 21.15
CA LYS A 526 -34.43 21.71 19.69
C LYS A 526 -33.41 22.65 19.03
N ILE A 527 -32.51 22.14 18.22
CA ILE A 527 -31.75 22.92 17.24
C ILE A 527 -31.89 22.19 15.90
N ALA A 528 -32.22 22.98 14.91
CA ALA A 528 -32.61 22.57 13.56
C ALA A 528 -31.55 21.73 12.84
N ASN A 529 -32.03 20.78 12.07
CA ASN A 529 -31.28 19.92 11.17
C ASN A 529 -30.61 20.72 10.04
N THR A 530 -29.28 20.75 10.06
CA THR A 530 -28.47 20.71 8.83
C THR A 530 -27.72 19.39 8.83
N ARG A 531 -28.35 18.38 8.26
CA ARG A 531 -27.70 17.10 7.94
C ARG A 531 -26.80 17.35 6.74
N THR A 532 -25.54 17.61 6.97
CA THR A 532 -24.46 17.58 5.98
C THR A 532 -23.48 16.50 6.37
N ASP A 533 -23.24 15.58 5.45
CA ASP A 533 -22.06 14.68 5.19
C ASP A 533 -21.17 14.15 6.34
N ILE A 534 -21.48 14.43 7.60
CA ILE A 534 -20.71 13.97 8.78
C ILE A 534 -20.97 12.49 9.06
N ASP A 535 -22.08 11.93 8.65
CA ASP A 535 -22.44 10.53 8.90
C ASP A 535 -21.59 9.51 8.08
N GLN A 536 -20.98 9.92 6.97
CA GLN A 536 -20.04 9.05 6.25
C GLN A 536 -18.64 9.02 6.89
N LEU A 537 -18.28 10.04 7.65
CA LEU A 537 -17.03 10.12 8.41
C LEU A 537 -17.13 9.38 9.77
N SER A 538 -18.33 9.19 10.31
CA SER A 538 -18.55 8.50 11.60
C SER A 538 -18.14 7.03 11.58
N LEU A 539 -18.11 6.39 10.40
CA LEU A 539 -17.61 5.02 10.22
C LEU A 539 -16.08 4.90 10.36
N PHE A 540 -15.37 6.02 10.40
CA PHE A 540 -13.91 6.12 10.57
C PHE A 540 -13.52 6.91 11.83
N GLN A 541 -14.41 7.08 12.82
CA GLN A 541 -14.00 7.68 14.09
C GLN A 541 -13.16 6.68 14.89
N PRO A 542 -12.05 7.11 15.51
CA PRO A 542 -11.25 6.24 16.35
C PRO A 542 -12.05 5.80 17.59
N ILE A 543 -11.71 4.60 18.03
CA ILE A 543 -12.15 4.00 19.30
C ILE A 543 -11.60 4.81 20.49
#